data_0095a452de465739e90b8fe1512aecb3
#
_entry.id   0095a452de465739e90b8fe1512aecb3
#
_cell.length_a   1.000
_cell.length_b   1.000
_cell.length_c   1.000
_cell.angle_alpha   90.00
_cell.angle_beta   90.00
_cell.angle_gamma   90.00
#
_symmetry.space_group_name_H-M   'P 1'
#
loop_
_entity.id
_entity.type
_entity.pdbx_description
1 polymer ?
#
loop_
_entity_poly.entity_id
_entity_poly.type
_entity_poly.pdbx_seq_one_letter_code
_entity_poly.pdbx_strand_id
1 'polypeptide(L)'
;MSSDHCSSRYIFHFKTLTHHILLHFTQGFAEAAAHRFRKMAVPLLTKKIVKKRLKKFKRPQSDRKISVKENWRRPKGIDSRVRRKFKGCVLMPNIGYGSDKKTRHYLPNGFKKFVVHNVNELELLMMHNRTYCAEIAHNVSTKKRKEIVERAAQLDVVVTNKLARLRSQEEE
;
A
#
# COMPACT_ATOMS: atom_id res chain seq x y z
N MET A 1 33.16 66.07 26.27
CA MET A 1 33.76 64.73 26.15
C MET A 1 32.89 63.79 26.98
N SER A 2 32.48 62.65 26.39
CA SER A 2 31.65 61.53 26.85
C SER A 2 30.15 61.58 26.47
N SER A 3 29.83 61.01 25.35
CA SER A 3 28.44 60.56 24.98
C SER A 3 28.39 59.41 23.98
N ASP A 4 29.32 58.44 24.05
CA ASP A 4 29.33 57.35 23.06
C ASP A 4 29.34 55.91 23.65
N HIS A 5 28.82 55.72 24.87
CA HIS A 5 28.91 54.38 25.51
C HIS A 5 27.55 53.68 25.76
N CYS A 6 26.44 54.25 25.33
CA CYS A 6 25.11 53.70 25.64
C CYS A 6 24.46 52.93 24.47
N SER A 7 24.92 53.10 23.21
CA SER A 7 24.25 52.54 22.03
C SER A 7 24.63 51.09 21.74
N SER A 8 25.78 50.59 22.23
CA SER A 8 26.30 49.27 21.83
C SER A 8 25.64 48.09 22.58
N ARG A 9 25.10 48.28 23.77
CA ARG A 9 24.50 47.19 24.58
C ARG A 9 23.09 46.81 24.12
N TYR A 10 22.32 47.70 23.56
CA TYR A 10 20.95 47.42 23.07
C TYR A 10 20.94 46.66 21.74
N ILE A 11 21.93 46.87 20.88
CA ILE A 11 22.03 46.19 19.59
C ILE A 11 22.41 44.71 19.77
N PHE A 12 23.22 44.38 20.75
CA PHE A 12 23.60 42.99 21.04
C PHE A 12 22.44 42.18 21.63
N HIS A 13 21.61 42.76 22.45
CA HIS A 13 20.46 42.07 23.08
C HIS A 13 19.33 41.82 22.07
N PHE A 14 19.15 42.70 21.08
CA PHE A 14 18.13 42.50 20.04
C PHE A 14 18.51 41.41 19.02
N LYS A 15 19.80 41.28 18.69
CA LYS A 15 20.31 40.24 17.80
C LYS A 15 20.21 38.83 18.44
N THR A 16 20.45 38.68 19.73
CA THR A 16 20.32 37.39 20.43
C THR A 16 18.87 36.96 20.58
N LEU A 17 17.93 37.89 20.81
CA LEU A 17 16.51 37.55 20.94
C LEU A 17 15.88 37.10 19.61
N THR A 18 16.23 37.78 18.51
CA THR A 18 15.75 37.37 17.14
C THR A 18 16.33 36.05 16.72
N HIS A 19 17.58 35.75 17.04
CA HIS A 19 18.21 34.47 16.72
C HIS A 19 17.58 33.31 17.52
N HIS A 20 17.21 33.54 18.78
CA HIS A 20 16.54 32.52 19.62
C HIS A 20 15.11 32.22 19.12
N ILE A 21 14.36 33.25 18.74
CA ILE A 21 13.00 33.08 18.18
C ILE A 21 13.04 32.38 16.84
N LEU A 22 14.03 32.68 15.97
CA LEU A 22 14.18 32.04 14.68
C LEU A 22 14.55 30.55 14.85
N LEU A 23 15.41 30.20 15.81
CA LEU A 23 15.79 28.81 16.11
C LEU A 23 14.60 28.00 16.66
N HIS A 24 13.77 28.58 17.54
CA HIS A 24 12.58 27.90 18.03
C HIS A 24 11.52 27.69 16.91
N PHE A 25 11.40 28.65 15.98
CA PHE A 25 10.48 28.54 14.87
C PHE A 25 10.91 27.46 13.86
N THR A 26 12.21 27.36 13.56
CA THR A 26 12.76 26.32 12.67
C THR A 26 12.75 24.94 13.31
N GLN A 27 12.96 24.82 14.62
CA GLN A 27 12.83 23.56 15.34
C GLN A 27 11.39 23.04 15.34
N GLY A 28 10.40 23.90 15.58
CA GLY A 28 8.99 23.52 15.53
C GLY A 28 8.54 23.02 14.15
N PHE A 29 9.02 23.63 13.06
CA PHE A 29 8.76 23.16 11.70
C PHE A 29 9.46 21.83 11.38
N ALA A 30 10.70 21.65 11.85
CA ALA A 30 11.43 20.39 11.67
C ALA A 30 10.79 19.23 12.44
N GLU A 31 10.30 19.47 13.66
CA GLU A 31 9.58 18.45 14.44
C GLU A 31 8.20 18.12 13.85
N ALA A 32 7.45 19.11 13.35
CA ALA A 32 6.18 18.90 12.68
C ALA A 32 6.36 18.12 11.37
N ALA A 33 7.42 18.39 10.60
CA ALA A 33 7.77 17.63 9.40
C ALA A 33 8.24 16.21 9.74
N ALA A 34 9.07 16.01 10.75
CA ALA A 34 9.51 14.71 11.22
C ALA A 34 8.35 13.86 11.77
N HIS A 35 7.35 14.47 12.43
CA HIS A 35 6.15 13.79 12.90
C HIS A 35 5.25 13.32 11.74
N ARG A 36 5.23 14.04 10.62
CA ARG A 36 4.46 13.67 9.43
C ARG A 36 5.03 12.43 8.70
N PHE A 37 6.33 12.17 8.82
CA PHE A 37 7.00 11.01 8.23
C PHE A 37 6.95 9.72 9.09
N ARG A 38 6.57 9.80 10.37
CA ARG A 38 6.64 8.67 11.31
C ARG A 38 5.46 7.72 11.32
N LYS A 39 4.40 7.97 10.55
CA LYS A 39 3.14 7.22 10.65
C LYS A 39 2.77 6.45 9.39
N MET A 40 3.66 5.58 8.95
CA MET A 40 3.26 4.53 8.01
C MET A 40 3.51 3.17 8.65
N ALA A 41 2.46 2.37 8.77
CA ALA A 41 2.58 1.02 9.31
C ALA A 41 3.59 0.21 8.49
N VAL A 42 4.61 -0.35 9.16
CA VAL A 42 5.61 -1.21 8.52
C VAL A 42 5.12 -2.65 8.56
N PRO A 43 5.14 -3.39 7.44
CA PRO A 43 4.67 -4.76 7.39
C PRO A 43 5.52 -5.69 8.28
N LEU A 44 4.89 -6.69 8.88
CA LEU A 44 5.57 -7.72 9.70
C LEU A 44 6.30 -8.76 8.85
N LEU A 45 5.97 -8.87 7.55
CA LEU A 45 6.57 -9.89 6.69
C LEU A 45 8.02 -9.54 6.36
N THR A 46 8.95 -10.30 6.91
CA THR A 46 10.39 -10.21 6.60
C THR A 46 10.85 -11.23 5.56
N LYS A 47 10.10 -12.35 5.41
CA LYS A 47 10.46 -13.43 4.49
C LYS A 47 10.17 -13.04 3.04
N LYS A 48 11.15 -13.27 2.14
CA LYS A 48 10.98 -13.04 0.70
C LYS A 48 9.83 -13.90 0.14
N ILE A 49 8.94 -13.26 -0.63
CA ILE A 49 7.83 -13.92 -1.31
C ILE A 49 8.36 -14.63 -2.55
N VAL A 50 8.29 -15.96 -2.57
CA VAL A 50 8.70 -16.78 -3.72
C VAL A 50 7.47 -17.33 -4.41
N LYS A 51 7.31 -17.03 -5.70
CA LYS A 51 6.29 -17.60 -6.57
C LYS A 51 6.87 -18.78 -7.34
N LYS A 52 6.39 -19.99 -7.11
CA LYS A 52 6.86 -21.20 -7.81
C LYS A 52 6.52 -21.17 -9.30
N ARG A 53 5.43 -20.54 -9.68
CA ARG A 53 5.01 -20.35 -11.07
C ARG A 53 4.37 -18.97 -11.26
N LEU A 54 4.86 -18.24 -12.25
CA LEU A 54 4.35 -16.89 -12.58
C LEU A 54 3.29 -16.96 -13.71
N LYS A 55 3.46 -17.88 -14.67
CA LYS A 55 2.54 -18.06 -15.80
C LYS A 55 1.22 -18.71 -15.35
N LYS A 56 0.10 -18.15 -15.78
CA LYS A 56 -1.23 -18.72 -15.53
C LYS A 56 -1.38 -20.07 -16.23
N PHE A 57 -2.16 -20.97 -15.65
CA PHE A 57 -2.59 -22.20 -16.31
C PHE A 57 -3.72 -21.86 -17.28
N LYS A 58 -3.43 -21.96 -18.57
CA LYS A 58 -4.42 -21.72 -19.64
C LYS A 58 -5.05 -23.02 -20.08
N ARG A 59 -6.32 -22.96 -20.47
CA ARG A 59 -7.02 -24.10 -21.05
C ARG A 59 -6.35 -24.53 -22.35
N PRO A 60 -6.12 -25.83 -22.59
CA PRO A 60 -5.57 -26.31 -23.86
C PRO A 60 -6.44 -25.87 -25.06
N GLN A 61 -5.80 -25.50 -26.16
CA GLN A 61 -6.44 -24.98 -27.39
C GLN A 61 -7.16 -23.64 -27.29
N SER A 62 -7.07 -22.92 -26.16
CA SER A 62 -7.61 -21.56 -26.03
C SER A 62 -6.88 -20.53 -26.91
N ASP A 63 -5.67 -20.84 -27.35
CA ASP A 63 -4.87 -20.06 -28.30
C ASP A 63 -5.33 -20.20 -29.75
N ARG A 64 -5.94 -21.34 -30.10
CA ARG A 64 -6.35 -21.67 -31.46
C ARG A 64 -7.83 -21.42 -31.72
N LYS A 65 -8.69 -21.54 -30.72
CA LYS A 65 -10.15 -21.48 -30.85
C LYS A 65 -10.72 -20.34 -30.05
N ILE A 66 -11.29 -19.34 -30.69
CA ILE A 66 -11.90 -18.14 -30.07
C ILE A 66 -13.04 -18.53 -29.12
N SER A 67 -13.80 -19.59 -29.43
CA SER A 67 -14.90 -20.08 -28.59
C SER A 67 -14.44 -20.66 -27.25
N VAL A 68 -13.15 -21.01 -27.11
CA VAL A 68 -12.60 -21.62 -25.91
C VAL A 68 -11.98 -20.53 -25.03
N LYS A 69 -12.60 -20.20 -23.90
CA LYS A 69 -12.07 -19.24 -22.91
C LYS A 69 -10.78 -19.77 -22.27
N GLU A 70 -9.86 -18.87 -21.90
CA GLU A 70 -8.56 -19.21 -21.29
C GLU A 70 -8.65 -19.84 -19.91
N ASN A 71 -9.81 -19.73 -19.23
CA ASN A 71 -9.99 -20.24 -17.88
C ASN A 71 -9.70 -21.75 -17.83
N TRP A 72 -8.88 -22.15 -16.88
CA TRP A 72 -8.49 -23.56 -16.74
C TRP A 72 -9.69 -24.50 -16.58
N ARG A 73 -9.69 -25.55 -17.39
CA ARG A 73 -10.57 -26.72 -17.25
C ARG A 73 -9.72 -27.97 -17.41
N ARG A 74 -9.90 -28.95 -16.52
CA ARG A 74 -9.17 -30.22 -16.61
C ARG A 74 -9.65 -31.02 -17.84
N PRO A 75 -8.73 -31.43 -18.71
CA PRO A 75 -9.10 -32.28 -19.84
C PRO A 75 -9.67 -33.62 -19.37
N LYS A 76 -10.76 -34.08 -20.01
CA LYS A 76 -11.42 -35.37 -19.71
C LYS A 76 -11.38 -36.36 -20.88
N GLY A 77 -11.05 -35.89 -22.08
CA GLY A 77 -11.02 -36.74 -23.28
C GLY A 77 -9.98 -37.89 -23.16
N ILE A 78 -10.34 -39.07 -23.67
CA ILE A 78 -9.48 -40.25 -23.61
C ILE A 78 -8.13 -40.05 -24.34
N ASP A 79 -8.12 -39.32 -25.45
CA ASP A 79 -6.92 -39.07 -26.27
C ASP A 79 -6.20 -37.78 -25.91
N SER A 80 -6.62 -37.09 -24.85
CA SER A 80 -6.00 -35.83 -24.48
C SER A 80 -4.54 -36.00 -24.03
N ARG A 81 -3.61 -35.50 -24.83
CA ARG A 81 -2.17 -35.54 -24.56
C ARG A 81 -1.81 -34.75 -23.29
N VAL A 82 -2.55 -33.66 -22.99
CA VAL A 82 -2.37 -32.88 -21.76
C VAL A 82 -2.78 -33.69 -20.53
N ARG A 83 -3.93 -34.41 -20.59
CA ARG A 83 -4.37 -35.31 -19.52
C ARG A 83 -3.33 -36.39 -19.24
N ARG A 84 -2.79 -36.97 -20.32
CA ARG A 84 -1.76 -38.04 -20.27
C ARG A 84 -0.35 -37.51 -19.92
N LYS A 85 -0.19 -36.21 -19.74
CA LYS A 85 1.07 -35.56 -19.35
C LYS A 85 2.23 -35.78 -20.34
N PHE A 86 1.97 -35.74 -21.65
CA PHE A 86 3.03 -35.80 -22.63
C PHE A 86 3.97 -34.61 -22.53
N LYS A 87 5.27 -34.86 -22.78
CA LYS A 87 6.30 -33.81 -22.84
C LYS A 87 5.94 -32.78 -23.92
N GLY A 88 6.24 -31.50 -23.69
CA GLY A 88 5.94 -30.39 -24.60
C GLY A 88 4.48 -29.91 -24.57
N CYS A 89 3.57 -30.56 -23.83
CA CYS A 89 2.21 -30.08 -23.61
C CYS A 89 2.11 -29.14 -22.41
N VAL A 90 0.99 -28.38 -22.38
CA VAL A 90 0.69 -27.47 -21.27
C VAL A 90 0.66 -28.23 -19.95
N LEU A 91 1.33 -27.68 -18.93
CA LEU A 91 1.34 -28.27 -17.60
C LEU A 91 -0.02 -28.08 -16.92
N MET A 92 -0.46 -29.11 -16.21
CA MET A 92 -1.68 -29.08 -15.41
C MET A 92 -1.40 -28.54 -14.00
N PRO A 93 -2.34 -27.78 -13.40
CA PRO A 93 -2.27 -27.40 -12.00
C PRO A 93 -2.15 -28.63 -11.09
N ASN A 94 -1.25 -28.55 -10.12
CA ASN A 94 -1.15 -29.51 -9.03
C ASN A 94 -0.79 -28.80 -7.71
N ILE A 95 -0.88 -29.50 -6.60
CA ILE A 95 -0.67 -28.95 -5.28
C ILE A 95 0.76 -28.44 -5.07
N GLY A 96 1.75 -29.00 -5.76
CA GLY A 96 3.15 -28.60 -5.69
C GLY A 96 3.43 -27.18 -6.19
N TYR A 97 2.56 -26.59 -7.01
CA TYR A 97 2.66 -25.18 -7.45
C TYR A 97 2.14 -24.17 -6.42
N GLY A 98 1.53 -24.59 -5.33
CA GLY A 98 1.07 -23.71 -4.26
C GLY A 98 2.22 -22.91 -3.64
N SER A 99 1.95 -21.65 -3.32
CA SER A 99 2.90 -20.80 -2.60
C SER A 99 3.09 -21.28 -1.15
N ASP A 100 4.23 -20.94 -0.54
CA ASP A 100 4.52 -21.24 0.87
C ASP A 100 3.39 -20.69 1.77
N LYS A 101 2.94 -21.50 2.72
CA LYS A 101 1.88 -21.14 3.67
C LYS A 101 2.18 -19.83 4.41
N LYS A 102 3.44 -19.58 4.75
CA LYS A 102 3.87 -18.37 5.50
C LYS A 102 3.80 -17.09 4.65
N THR A 103 3.95 -17.18 3.32
CA THR A 103 3.97 -16.03 2.40
C THR A 103 2.77 -15.97 1.44
N ARG A 104 1.81 -16.89 1.61
CA ARG A 104 0.61 -16.95 0.77
C ARG A 104 -0.30 -15.75 1.04
N HIS A 105 -0.90 -15.21 -0.03
CA HIS A 105 -1.82 -14.07 -0.04
C HIS A 105 -1.20 -12.71 0.30
N TYR A 106 0.11 -12.61 0.46
CA TYR A 106 0.75 -11.32 0.62
C TYR A 106 0.91 -10.59 -0.71
N LEU A 107 0.69 -9.29 -0.69
CA LEU A 107 0.98 -8.37 -1.78
C LEU A 107 2.49 -8.06 -1.84
N PRO A 108 2.99 -7.48 -2.94
CA PRO A 108 4.40 -7.07 -3.04
C PRO A 108 4.84 -6.09 -1.95
N ASN A 109 3.92 -5.28 -1.43
CA ASN A 109 4.16 -4.34 -0.33
C ASN A 109 4.28 -4.99 1.06
N GLY A 110 4.17 -6.33 1.15
CA GLY A 110 4.30 -7.07 2.39
C GLY A 110 3.05 -7.16 3.27
N PHE A 111 1.92 -6.63 2.80
CA PHE A 111 0.63 -6.73 3.49
C PHE A 111 -0.30 -7.75 2.83
N LYS A 112 -1.28 -8.23 3.57
CA LYS A 112 -2.45 -8.94 3.03
C LYS A 112 -3.57 -7.96 2.72
N LYS A 113 -4.29 -8.18 1.63
CA LYS A 113 -5.41 -7.34 1.23
C LYS A 113 -6.68 -7.66 2.05
N PHE A 114 -7.33 -6.62 2.54
CA PHE A 114 -8.67 -6.66 3.12
C PHE A 114 -9.57 -5.65 2.38
N VAL A 115 -10.71 -6.10 1.87
CA VAL A 115 -11.64 -5.23 1.13
C VAL A 115 -12.59 -4.57 2.12
N VAL A 116 -12.72 -3.24 2.03
CA VAL A 116 -13.49 -2.41 2.95
C VAL A 116 -14.62 -1.72 2.21
N HIS A 117 -15.83 -1.82 2.72
CA HIS A 117 -17.03 -1.16 2.21
C HIS A 117 -17.48 0.01 3.10
N ASN A 118 -17.22 -0.05 4.40
CA ASN A 118 -17.66 0.91 5.42
C ASN A 118 -16.52 1.25 6.39
N VAL A 119 -16.68 2.36 7.11
CA VAL A 119 -15.73 2.78 8.17
C VAL A 119 -15.65 1.74 9.30
N ASN A 120 -16.77 1.12 9.68
CA ASN A 120 -16.78 0.10 10.74
C ASN A 120 -15.93 -1.13 10.38
N GLU A 121 -15.91 -1.55 9.10
CA GLU A 121 -15.04 -2.64 8.64
C GLU A 121 -13.56 -2.24 8.69
N LEU A 122 -13.24 -0.96 8.49
CA LEU A 122 -11.88 -0.46 8.63
C LEU A 122 -11.40 -0.52 10.08
N GLU A 123 -12.25 -0.26 11.05
CA GLU A 123 -11.90 -0.29 12.47
C GLU A 123 -11.45 -1.68 12.93
N LEU A 124 -11.92 -2.76 12.31
CA LEU A 124 -11.43 -4.12 12.56
C LEU A 124 -9.93 -4.27 12.27
N LEU A 125 -9.38 -3.44 11.39
CA LEU A 125 -7.96 -3.50 11.02
C LEU A 125 -7.05 -2.76 12.02
N MET A 126 -7.59 -2.02 12.98
CA MET A 126 -6.80 -1.25 13.95
C MET A 126 -5.75 -2.10 14.66
N MET A 127 -6.10 -3.31 15.08
CA MET A 127 -5.19 -4.24 15.76
C MET A 127 -4.29 -5.03 14.79
N HIS A 128 -4.54 -4.94 13.48
CA HIS A 128 -3.86 -5.71 12.45
C HIS A 128 -3.22 -4.84 11.37
N ASN A 129 -2.99 -3.56 11.66
CA ASN A 129 -2.47 -2.56 10.70
C ASN A 129 -1.09 -2.91 10.11
N ARG A 130 -0.29 -3.76 10.77
CA ARG A 130 1.00 -4.26 10.27
C ARG A 130 0.90 -5.56 9.45
N THR A 131 -0.26 -6.19 9.40
CA THR A 131 -0.47 -7.44 8.66
C THR A 131 -1.37 -7.24 7.44
N TYR A 132 -2.37 -6.40 7.56
CA TYR A 132 -3.35 -6.14 6.50
C TYR A 132 -3.28 -4.69 6.02
N CYS A 133 -3.55 -4.50 4.74
CA CYS A 133 -3.84 -3.20 4.15
C CYS A 133 -5.29 -3.18 3.67
N ALA A 134 -5.92 -2.02 3.76
CA ALA A 134 -7.27 -1.81 3.26
C ALA A 134 -7.27 -1.57 1.74
N GLU A 135 -8.24 -2.14 1.05
CA GLU A 135 -8.58 -1.80 -0.33
C GLU A 135 -10.07 -1.42 -0.37
N ILE A 136 -10.37 -0.18 -0.71
CA ILE A 136 -11.75 0.30 -0.76
C ILE A 136 -12.44 -0.35 -1.95
N ALA A 137 -13.62 -0.92 -1.72
CA ALA A 137 -14.41 -1.61 -2.73
C ALA A 137 -14.79 -0.69 -3.91
N HIS A 138 -14.94 -1.26 -5.10
CA HIS A 138 -15.21 -0.49 -6.32
C HIS A 138 -16.58 0.22 -6.32
N ASN A 139 -17.55 -0.31 -5.59
CA ASN A 139 -18.92 0.19 -5.50
C ASN A 139 -19.11 1.32 -4.49
N VAL A 140 -18.07 1.67 -3.71
CA VAL A 140 -18.13 2.76 -2.72
C VAL A 140 -18.09 4.11 -3.41
N SER A 141 -19.01 5.03 -3.06
CA SER A 141 -19.09 6.38 -3.58
C SER A 141 -17.90 7.26 -3.16
N THR A 142 -17.66 8.36 -3.87
CA THR A 142 -16.55 9.29 -3.59
C THR A 142 -16.63 9.90 -2.19
N LYS A 143 -17.82 10.28 -1.72
CA LYS A 143 -18.04 10.82 -0.37
C LYS A 143 -17.57 9.82 0.69
N LYS A 144 -18.07 8.59 0.66
CA LYS A 144 -17.67 7.54 1.60
C LYS A 144 -16.20 7.15 1.48
N ARG A 145 -15.61 7.26 0.27
CA ARG A 145 -14.16 7.04 0.10
C ARG A 145 -13.32 8.06 0.85
N LYS A 146 -13.70 9.35 0.82
CA LYS A 146 -13.02 10.39 1.59
C LYS A 146 -13.06 10.08 3.09
N GLU A 147 -14.24 9.78 3.62
CA GLU A 147 -14.43 9.41 5.04
C GLU A 147 -13.57 8.20 5.45
N ILE A 148 -13.54 7.14 4.61
CA ILE A 148 -12.71 5.94 4.87
C ILE A 148 -11.21 6.28 4.84
N VAL A 149 -10.74 7.11 3.90
CA VAL A 149 -9.33 7.49 3.78
C VAL A 149 -8.89 8.34 4.97
N GLU A 150 -9.71 9.30 5.41
CA GLU A 150 -9.45 10.12 6.59
C GLU A 150 -9.38 9.26 7.85
N ARG A 151 -10.33 8.36 8.03
CA ARG A 151 -10.33 7.43 9.18
C ARG A 151 -9.15 6.48 9.15
N ALA A 152 -8.75 5.97 7.97
CA ALA A 152 -7.57 5.12 7.83
C ALA A 152 -6.28 5.83 8.22
N ALA A 153 -6.15 7.12 7.92
CA ALA A 153 -5.02 7.94 8.34
C ALA A 153 -4.95 8.10 9.88
N GLN A 154 -6.11 8.20 10.55
CA GLN A 154 -6.19 8.27 12.02
C GLN A 154 -5.78 6.94 12.68
N LEU A 155 -6.11 5.80 12.06
CA LEU A 155 -5.85 4.45 12.57
C LEU A 155 -4.49 3.88 12.13
N ASP A 156 -3.68 4.64 11.38
CA ASP A 156 -2.42 4.18 10.77
C ASP A 156 -2.59 2.92 9.89
N VAL A 157 -3.71 2.80 9.19
CA VAL A 157 -3.99 1.70 8.26
C VAL A 157 -3.61 2.10 6.84
N VAL A 158 -2.78 1.28 6.18
CA VAL A 158 -2.36 1.51 4.80
C VAL A 158 -3.51 1.24 3.84
N VAL A 159 -3.89 2.23 3.03
CA VAL A 159 -4.90 2.08 1.96
C VAL A 159 -4.20 2.02 0.60
N THR A 160 -4.45 0.94 -0.17
CA THR A 160 -3.80 0.71 -1.47
C THR A 160 -4.31 1.64 -2.57
N ASN A 161 -5.59 1.98 -2.57
CA ASN A 161 -6.27 2.77 -3.60
C ASN A 161 -6.82 4.11 -3.06
N LYS A 162 -6.06 4.78 -2.19
CA LYS A 162 -6.48 6.03 -1.55
C LYS A 162 -6.82 7.15 -2.53
N LEU A 163 -6.16 7.24 -3.68
CA LEU A 163 -6.37 8.28 -4.70
C LEU A 163 -7.46 7.93 -5.72
N ALA A 164 -7.98 6.69 -5.71
CA ALA A 164 -8.95 6.26 -6.69
C ALA A 164 -10.27 7.04 -6.58
N ARG A 165 -10.75 7.62 -7.69
CA ARG A 165 -11.97 8.45 -7.80
C ARG A 165 -11.97 9.72 -6.96
N LEU A 166 -10.86 10.15 -6.41
CA LEU A 166 -10.69 11.46 -5.80
C LEU A 166 -10.05 12.37 -6.83
N ARG A 167 -10.69 13.51 -7.15
CA ARG A 167 -10.07 14.57 -7.97
C ARG A 167 -9.12 15.36 -7.08
N SER A 168 -7.95 15.71 -7.59
CA SER A 168 -7.11 16.72 -6.97
C SER A 168 -7.81 18.08 -7.06
N GLN A 169 -7.71 18.91 -6.03
CA GLN A 169 -8.32 20.24 -5.99
C GLN A 169 -7.40 21.32 -6.64
N GLU A 170 -6.38 20.91 -7.38
CA GLU A 170 -5.33 21.80 -7.91
C GLU A 170 -5.64 22.42 -9.27
N GLU A 171 -6.86 22.24 -9.79
CA GLU A 171 -7.26 22.78 -11.11
C GLU A 171 -8.63 23.47 -11.02
N GLU A 172 -8.71 24.61 -10.30
CA GLU A 172 -9.70 25.67 -10.52
C GLU A 172 -9.01 27.04 -10.50
#